data_5b1985da64e2c7833e7cdcd1ccdcebc1
#
_entry.id   5b1985da64e2c7833e7cdcd1ccdcebc1
#
_cell.length_a   1.000
_cell.length_b   1.000
_cell.length_c   1.000
_cell.angle_alpha   90.00
_cell.angle_beta   90.00
_cell.angle_gamma   90.00
#
_symmetry.space_group_name_H-M   'P 1'
#
loop_
_entity.id
_entity.type
_entity.pdbx_description
1 polymer ?
#
loop_
_entity_poly.entity_id
_entity_poly.type
_entity_poly.pdbx_seq_one_letter_code
_entity_poly.pdbx_strand_id
1 'polypeptide(L)'
;TSPYLLGWIIYFVYTQSDPIKNFFEPLQWILKTGYARDGDIYSILNNYFFSDLEYYYRFLLAVLMFVINTIFLIKTIKIKNDLLLMGLVCLCPLIFLPHSNYDYVLLLPLLIYGFSNLNLMINKINLFFVIYYFFINRIVKHQLDIDYIYQPIMLILMISVFFLNIYYYKD
;
A
#
# COMPACT_ATOMS: atom_id res chain seq x y z
N THR A 1 -1.50 27.23 -11.48
CA THR A 1 -2.62 26.40 -11.01
C THR A 1 -2.19 24.95 -11.06
N SER A 2 -2.17 24.28 -9.90
CA SER A 2 -1.76 22.88 -9.81
C SER A 2 -2.67 22.02 -10.70
N PRO A 3 -2.13 21.11 -11.56
CA PRO A 3 -2.94 20.20 -12.37
C PRO A 3 -3.87 19.33 -11.53
N TYR A 4 -3.53 19.10 -10.26
CA TYR A 4 -4.39 18.40 -9.30
C TYR A 4 -5.67 19.17 -8.99
N LEU A 5 -5.59 20.49 -8.80
CA LEU A 5 -6.75 21.34 -8.53
C LEU A 5 -7.73 21.33 -9.73
N LEU A 6 -7.19 21.36 -10.94
CA LEU A 6 -7.98 21.27 -12.16
C LEU A 6 -8.67 19.90 -12.28
N GLY A 7 -7.95 18.82 -11.98
CA GLY A 7 -8.50 17.47 -11.95
C GLY A 7 -9.64 17.33 -10.94
N TRP A 8 -9.50 17.91 -9.75
CA TRP A 8 -10.55 17.93 -8.73
C TRP A 8 -11.78 18.70 -9.16
N ILE A 9 -11.59 19.87 -9.78
CA ILE A 9 -12.72 20.69 -10.31
C ILE A 9 -13.45 19.91 -11.41
N ILE A 10 -12.72 19.33 -12.37
CA ILE A 10 -13.29 18.52 -13.45
C ILE A 10 -14.08 17.35 -12.87
N TYR A 11 -13.50 16.62 -11.92
CA TYR A 11 -14.17 15.50 -11.27
C TYR A 11 -15.46 15.93 -10.58
N PHE A 12 -15.44 17.01 -9.80
CA PHE A 12 -16.61 17.55 -9.11
C PHE A 12 -17.71 17.96 -10.11
N VAL A 13 -17.34 18.71 -11.17
CA VAL A 13 -18.28 19.17 -12.19
C VAL A 13 -18.89 17.99 -12.96
N TYR A 14 -18.08 16.97 -13.27
CA TYR A 14 -18.54 15.82 -14.04
C TYR A 14 -19.42 14.85 -13.22
N THR A 15 -19.05 14.58 -11.99
CA THR A 15 -19.76 13.60 -11.13
C THR A 15 -20.85 14.21 -10.28
N GLN A 16 -20.88 15.54 -10.14
CA GLN A 16 -21.74 16.27 -9.20
C GLN A 16 -21.64 15.74 -7.76
N SER A 17 -20.54 15.11 -7.42
CA SER A 17 -20.26 14.49 -6.13
C SER A 17 -19.08 15.19 -5.45
N ASP A 18 -19.14 15.27 -4.12
CA ASP A 18 -18.06 15.83 -3.32
C ASP A 18 -16.85 14.85 -3.32
N PRO A 19 -15.73 15.21 -3.94
CA PRO A 19 -14.56 14.32 -4.01
C PRO A 19 -13.96 14.04 -2.62
N ILE A 20 -14.11 14.95 -1.66
CA ILE A 20 -13.66 14.74 -0.28
C ILE A 20 -14.54 13.66 0.37
N LYS A 21 -15.85 13.77 0.22
CA LYS A 21 -16.79 12.79 0.74
C LYS A 21 -16.54 11.41 0.14
N ASN A 22 -16.38 11.32 -1.19
CA ASN A 22 -16.11 10.07 -1.88
C ASN A 22 -14.78 9.43 -1.51
N PHE A 23 -13.78 10.24 -1.12
CA PHE A 23 -12.51 9.73 -0.59
C PHE A 23 -12.67 9.15 0.82
N PHE A 24 -13.45 9.80 1.68
CA PHE A 24 -13.62 9.39 3.07
C PHE A 24 -14.67 8.30 3.27
N GLU A 25 -15.67 8.18 2.40
CA GLU A 25 -16.71 7.15 2.53
C GLU A 25 -16.16 5.70 2.57
N PRO A 26 -15.24 5.27 1.68
CA PRO A 26 -14.64 3.95 1.74
C PRO A 26 -13.86 3.73 3.04
N LEU A 27 -13.11 4.73 3.50
CA LEU A 27 -12.37 4.67 4.76
C LEU A 27 -13.33 4.54 5.96
N GLN A 28 -14.41 5.32 5.99
CA GLN A 28 -15.42 5.21 7.02
C GLN A 28 -16.12 3.84 7.00
N TRP A 29 -16.37 3.29 5.82
CA TRP A 29 -16.94 1.95 5.69
C TRP A 29 -16.00 0.89 6.28
N ILE A 30 -14.71 0.92 5.95
CA ILE A 30 -13.69 0.01 6.50
C ILE A 30 -13.64 0.13 8.04
N LEU A 31 -13.61 1.35 8.56
CA LEU A 31 -13.57 1.60 10.00
C LEU A 31 -14.84 1.12 10.73
N LYS A 32 -16.00 1.26 10.10
CA LYS A 32 -17.29 0.82 10.67
C LYS A 32 -17.45 -0.71 10.64
N THR A 33 -17.15 -1.32 9.53
CA THR A 33 -17.37 -2.77 9.34
C THR A 33 -16.24 -3.60 9.92
N GLY A 34 -15.05 -3.02 10.11
CA GLY A 34 -13.84 -3.75 10.46
C GLY A 34 -13.34 -4.66 9.32
N TYR A 35 -13.94 -4.53 8.14
CA TYR A 35 -13.63 -5.39 7.02
C TYR A 35 -12.41 -4.87 6.27
N ALA A 36 -11.28 -5.48 6.53
CA ALA A 36 -10.06 -5.22 5.81
C ALA A 36 -9.59 -6.52 5.16
N ARG A 37 -9.47 -6.53 3.85
CA ARG A 37 -9.26 -7.76 3.05
C ARG A 37 -7.81 -8.07 2.76
N ASP A 38 -6.92 -7.09 2.89
CA ASP A 38 -5.58 -7.20 2.33
C ASP A 38 -4.49 -7.22 3.42
N GLY A 39 -3.30 -7.67 3.05
CA GLY A 39 -2.21 -8.01 3.95
C GLY A 39 -1.41 -6.81 4.48
N ASP A 40 -2.06 -5.69 4.80
CA ASP A 40 -1.45 -4.57 5.50
C ASP A 40 -1.47 -4.76 7.03
N ILE A 41 -0.65 -4.00 7.73
CA ILE A 41 -0.53 -4.10 9.19
C ILE A 41 -1.84 -3.76 9.89
N TYR A 42 -2.54 -2.71 9.42
CA TYR A 42 -3.82 -2.32 10.01
C TYR A 42 -4.84 -3.46 9.92
N SER A 43 -4.97 -4.06 8.73
CA SER A 43 -5.91 -5.15 8.47
C SER A 43 -5.60 -6.39 9.31
N ILE A 44 -4.32 -6.77 9.41
CA ILE A 44 -3.88 -7.90 10.23
C ILE A 44 -4.17 -7.63 11.71
N LEU A 45 -3.80 -6.46 12.23
CA LEU A 45 -4.06 -6.11 13.62
C LEU A 45 -5.56 -6.08 13.92
N ASN A 46 -6.36 -5.46 13.04
CA ASN A 46 -7.80 -5.38 13.24
C ASN A 46 -8.46 -6.77 13.19
N ASN A 47 -8.08 -7.63 12.25
CA ASN A 47 -8.76 -8.91 12.06
C ASN A 47 -8.37 -9.98 13.08
N TYR A 48 -7.10 -10.01 13.49
CA TYR A 48 -6.59 -11.09 14.35
C TYR A 48 -6.48 -10.72 15.83
N PHE A 49 -6.30 -9.46 16.15
CA PHE A 49 -6.06 -9.03 17.52
C PHE A 49 -7.15 -8.11 18.07
N PHE A 50 -7.87 -7.43 17.21
CA PHE A 50 -8.78 -6.36 17.58
C PHE A 50 -10.15 -6.45 16.90
N SER A 51 -10.60 -7.66 16.54
CA SER A 51 -11.87 -7.89 15.82
C SER A 51 -13.08 -7.25 16.49
N ASP A 52 -13.10 -7.20 17.83
CA ASP A 52 -14.22 -6.74 18.64
C ASP A 52 -14.10 -5.25 19.06
N LEU A 53 -13.08 -4.54 18.55
CA LEU A 53 -12.91 -3.14 18.91
C LEU A 53 -14.05 -2.27 18.40
N GLU A 54 -14.48 -1.34 19.25
CA GLU A 54 -15.39 -0.28 18.85
C GLU A 54 -14.79 0.64 17.78
N TYR A 55 -15.64 1.32 17.03
CA TYR A 55 -15.25 2.25 15.96
C TYR A 55 -14.16 3.25 16.37
N TYR A 56 -14.24 3.79 17.59
CA TYR A 56 -13.27 4.76 18.10
C TYR A 56 -11.83 4.20 18.17
N TYR A 57 -11.68 2.99 18.65
CA TYR A 57 -10.35 2.34 18.74
C TYR A 57 -9.81 1.96 17.37
N ARG A 58 -10.67 1.56 16.45
CA ARG A 58 -10.27 1.32 15.03
C ARG A 58 -9.77 2.60 14.38
N PHE A 59 -10.43 3.73 14.65
CA PHE A 59 -9.98 5.03 14.18
C PHE A 59 -8.61 5.40 14.76
N LEU A 60 -8.40 5.23 16.06
CA LEU A 60 -7.10 5.47 16.69
C LEU A 60 -6.00 4.57 16.11
N LEU A 61 -6.29 3.31 15.84
CA LEU A 61 -5.37 2.39 15.18
C LEU A 61 -5.00 2.90 13.78
N ALA A 62 -5.97 3.35 13.00
CA ALA A 62 -5.72 3.91 11.66
C ALA A 62 -4.83 5.17 11.73
N VAL A 63 -5.08 6.06 12.67
CA VAL A 63 -4.25 7.25 12.91
C VAL A 63 -2.82 6.84 13.29
N LEU A 64 -2.67 5.87 14.18
CA LEU A 64 -1.35 5.34 14.57
C LEU A 64 -0.59 4.78 13.37
N MET A 65 -1.26 3.98 12.53
CA MET A 65 -0.66 3.42 11.31
C MET A 65 -0.27 4.52 10.33
N PHE A 66 -1.07 5.57 10.19
CA PHE A 66 -0.74 6.73 9.36
C PHE A 66 0.51 7.47 9.86
N VAL A 67 0.65 7.66 11.17
CA VAL A 67 1.85 8.28 11.77
C VAL A 67 3.09 7.42 11.51
N ILE A 68 3.00 6.10 11.72
CA ILE A 68 4.10 5.16 11.45
C ILE A 68 4.46 5.18 9.97
N ASN A 69 3.48 5.14 9.06
CA ASN A 69 3.69 5.28 7.63
C ASN A 69 4.48 6.55 7.29
N THR A 70 4.11 7.68 7.88
CA THR A 70 4.80 8.96 7.66
C THR A 70 6.25 8.91 8.12
N ILE A 71 6.54 8.28 9.26
CA ILE A 71 7.92 8.09 9.76
C ILE A 71 8.73 7.25 8.78
N PHE A 72 8.14 6.19 8.21
CA PHE A 72 8.81 5.35 7.22
C PHE A 72 9.04 6.10 5.90
N LEU A 73 8.09 6.92 5.45
CA LEU A 73 8.25 7.77 4.28
C LEU A 73 9.43 8.74 4.40
N ILE A 74 9.67 9.29 5.59
CA ILE A 74 10.83 10.16 5.85
C ILE A 74 12.16 9.44 5.54
N LYS A 75 12.24 8.12 5.78
CA LYS A 75 13.45 7.34 5.47
C LYS A 75 13.72 7.22 3.96
N THR A 76 12.71 7.34 3.12
CA THR A 76 12.86 7.25 1.66
C THR A 76 13.41 8.53 1.04
N ILE A 77 13.35 9.68 1.71
CA ILE A 77 13.76 11.00 1.16
C ILE A 77 15.21 11.03 0.69
N LYS A 78 16.06 10.16 1.26
CA LYS A 78 17.49 10.08 0.88
C LYS A 78 17.75 9.36 -0.43
N ILE A 79 16.75 8.74 -1.03
CA ILE A 79 16.89 7.99 -2.28
C ILE A 79 16.94 8.97 -3.45
N LYS A 80 18.04 8.94 -4.21
CA LYS A 80 18.30 9.86 -5.31
C LYS A 80 17.59 9.49 -6.61
N ASN A 81 17.16 8.24 -6.76
CA ASN A 81 16.46 7.80 -7.97
C ASN A 81 14.96 8.04 -7.83
N ASP A 82 14.43 8.94 -8.63
CA ASP A 82 13.03 9.38 -8.56
C ASP A 82 12.04 8.25 -8.76
N LEU A 83 12.32 7.32 -9.67
CA LEU A 83 11.43 6.21 -9.98
C LEU A 83 11.38 5.19 -8.83
N LEU A 84 12.54 4.89 -8.23
CA LEU A 84 12.61 4.06 -7.03
C LEU A 84 11.94 4.75 -5.84
N LEU A 85 12.24 6.04 -5.64
CA LEU A 85 11.60 6.84 -4.60
C LEU A 85 10.08 6.79 -4.72
N MET A 86 9.55 7.03 -5.93
CA MET A 86 8.13 6.95 -6.21
C MET A 86 7.56 5.56 -5.90
N GLY A 87 8.27 4.49 -6.29
CA GLY A 87 7.87 3.11 -6.00
C GLY A 87 7.80 2.81 -4.50
N LEU A 88 8.77 3.29 -3.72
CA LEU A 88 8.78 3.08 -2.26
C LEU A 88 7.77 3.95 -1.52
N VAL A 89 7.54 5.18 -1.99
CA VAL A 89 6.48 6.05 -1.47
C VAL A 89 5.12 5.43 -1.69
N CYS A 90 4.90 4.75 -2.82
CA CYS A 90 3.66 4.03 -3.10
C CYS A 90 3.55 2.70 -2.33
N LEU A 91 4.66 1.98 -2.12
CA LEU A 91 4.69 0.73 -1.36
C LEU A 91 4.40 0.95 0.13
N CYS A 92 4.86 2.05 0.70
CA CYS A 92 4.75 2.32 2.12
C CYS A 92 3.28 2.34 2.64
N PRO A 93 2.33 3.06 2.02
CA PRO A 93 0.92 2.99 2.42
C PRO A 93 0.32 1.58 2.31
N LEU A 94 0.74 0.78 1.32
CA LEU A 94 0.28 -0.61 1.19
C LEU A 94 0.74 -1.52 2.34
N ILE A 95 1.81 -1.14 3.04
CA ILE A 95 2.27 -1.86 4.24
C ILE A 95 1.41 -1.51 5.46
N PHE A 96 1.08 -0.25 5.66
CA PHE A 96 0.53 0.24 6.92
C PHE A 96 -0.96 0.53 6.92
N LEU A 97 -1.51 0.91 5.77
CA LEU A 97 -2.88 1.41 5.68
C LEU A 97 -3.81 0.43 4.98
N PRO A 98 -5.08 0.38 5.38
CA PRO A 98 -6.06 -0.45 4.70
C PRO A 98 -6.18 -0.04 3.24
N HIS A 99 -6.07 -1.01 2.37
CA HIS A 99 -6.11 -0.81 0.93
C HIS A 99 -6.94 -1.90 0.22
N SER A 100 -7.23 -1.69 -1.05
CA SER A 100 -7.93 -2.65 -1.88
C SER A 100 -7.02 -3.26 -2.94
N ASN A 101 -7.46 -4.35 -3.56
CA ASN A 101 -6.70 -5.01 -4.63
C ASN A 101 -6.40 -4.10 -5.84
N TYR A 102 -7.12 -2.99 -5.99
CA TYR A 102 -6.88 -2.02 -7.06
C TYR A 102 -5.68 -1.10 -6.77
N ASP A 103 -5.33 -0.95 -5.49
CA ASP A 103 -4.25 -0.07 -5.06
C ASP A 103 -2.87 -0.61 -5.44
N TYR A 104 -2.79 -1.88 -5.85
CA TYR A 104 -1.54 -2.49 -6.36
C TYR A 104 -1.02 -1.84 -7.65
N VAL A 105 -1.86 -1.10 -8.36
CA VAL A 105 -1.41 -0.22 -9.46
C VAL A 105 -0.34 0.74 -8.99
N LEU A 106 -0.32 1.11 -7.71
CA LEU A 106 0.72 1.93 -7.10
C LEU A 106 2.11 1.28 -7.14
N LEU A 107 2.21 -0.03 -7.35
CA LEU A 107 3.50 -0.74 -7.50
C LEU A 107 4.11 -0.62 -8.91
N LEU A 108 3.41 -0.04 -9.88
CA LEU A 108 3.93 0.13 -11.25
C LEU A 108 5.27 0.88 -11.32
N PRO A 109 5.53 1.95 -10.55
CA PRO A 109 6.84 2.60 -10.56
C PRO A 109 7.97 1.64 -10.12
N LEU A 110 7.70 0.78 -9.12
CA LEU A 110 8.66 -0.22 -8.66
C LEU A 110 8.90 -1.31 -9.73
N LEU A 111 7.86 -1.69 -10.46
CA LEU A 111 7.97 -2.61 -11.60
C LEU A 111 8.86 -2.03 -12.69
N ILE A 112 8.57 -0.80 -13.12
CA ILE A 112 9.35 -0.11 -14.17
C ILE A 112 10.81 0.04 -13.73
N TYR A 113 11.03 0.40 -12.46
CA TYR A 113 12.38 0.48 -11.92
C TYR A 113 13.10 -0.88 -11.94
N GLY A 114 12.41 -1.97 -11.59
CA GLY A 114 12.95 -3.33 -11.66
C GLY A 114 13.46 -3.71 -13.06
N PHE A 115 12.80 -3.23 -14.11
CA PHE A 115 13.24 -3.44 -15.49
C PHE A 115 14.41 -2.55 -15.93
N SER A 116 14.69 -1.46 -15.25
CA SER A 116 15.68 -0.46 -15.70
C SER A 116 17.12 -1.01 -15.72
N ASN A 117 17.45 -1.95 -14.83
CA ASN A 117 18.77 -2.59 -14.79
C ASN A 117 18.72 -4.01 -14.18
N LEU A 118 18.45 -4.99 -15.02
CA LEU A 118 18.32 -6.39 -14.62
C LEU A 118 19.63 -7.05 -14.15
N ASN A 119 20.77 -6.38 -14.30
CA ASN A 119 22.04 -6.91 -13.76
C ASN A 119 22.11 -6.79 -12.23
N LEU A 120 21.39 -5.85 -11.66
CA LEU A 120 21.35 -5.67 -10.21
C LEU A 120 20.40 -6.68 -9.55
N MET A 121 20.89 -7.37 -8.52
CA MET A 121 20.12 -8.36 -7.77
C MET A 121 18.86 -7.75 -7.15
N ILE A 122 18.96 -6.53 -6.61
CA ILE A 122 17.83 -5.82 -6.00
C ILE A 122 16.72 -5.55 -7.00
N ASN A 123 17.04 -5.24 -8.26
CA ASN A 123 16.03 -5.00 -9.29
C ASN A 123 15.30 -6.29 -9.68
N LYS A 124 16.01 -7.43 -9.69
CA LYS A 124 15.37 -8.75 -9.88
C LYS A 124 14.41 -9.07 -8.74
N ILE A 125 14.78 -8.74 -7.50
CA ILE A 125 13.92 -8.92 -6.32
C ILE A 125 12.67 -8.05 -6.44
N ASN A 126 12.82 -6.76 -6.80
CA ASN A 126 11.70 -5.85 -7.01
C ASN A 126 10.75 -6.36 -8.10
N LEU A 127 11.33 -6.78 -9.24
CA LEU A 127 10.56 -7.31 -10.35
C LEU A 127 9.80 -8.59 -9.96
N PHE A 128 10.50 -9.55 -9.33
CA PHE A 128 9.88 -10.78 -8.86
C PHE A 128 8.74 -10.49 -7.88
N PHE A 129 8.97 -9.61 -6.92
CA PHE A 129 7.96 -9.22 -5.93
C PHE A 129 6.70 -8.64 -6.61
N VAL A 130 6.86 -7.68 -7.52
CA VAL A 130 5.72 -7.04 -8.18
C VAL A 130 4.97 -8.03 -9.07
N ILE A 131 5.69 -8.86 -9.84
CA ILE A 131 5.07 -9.91 -10.66
C ILE A 131 4.32 -10.92 -9.78
N TYR A 132 4.95 -11.37 -8.68
CA TYR A 132 4.31 -12.26 -7.72
C TYR A 132 3.01 -11.64 -7.20
N TYR A 133 3.04 -10.37 -6.83
CA TYR A 133 1.91 -9.65 -6.25
C TYR A 133 0.75 -9.51 -7.26
N PHE A 134 1.03 -9.18 -8.51
CA PHE A 134 0.01 -9.01 -9.53
C PHE A 134 -0.63 -10.32 -9.99
N PHE A 135 0.16 -11.36 -10.17
CA PHE A 135 -0.30 -12.60 -10.81
C PHE A 135 -0.59 -13.71 -9.81
N ILE A 136 0.35 -14.01 -8.92
CA ILE A 136 0.24 -15.17 -8.02
C ILE A 136 -0.75 -14.89 -6.90
N ASN A 137 -0.74 -13.67 -6.35
CA ASN A 137 -1.69 -13.27 -5.33
C ASN A 137 -3.14 -13.53 -5.77
N ARG A 138 -3.46 -13.13 -6.99
CA ARG A 138 -4.82 -13.26 -7.52
C ARG A 138 -5.24 -14.72 -7.71
N ILE A 139 -4.32 -15.58 -8.13
CA ILE A 139 -4.58 -17.01 -8.33
C ILE A 139 -4.73 -17.73 -6.97
N VAL A 140 -3.81 -17.48 -6.04
CA VAL A 140 -3.79 -18.12 -4.73
C VAL A 140 -5.01 -17.73 -3.90
N LYS A 141 -5.37 -16.45 -3.90
CA LYS A 141 -6.52 -15.93 -3.16
C LYS A 141 -7.86 -16.49 -3.64
N HIS A 142 -7.98 -16.79 -4.94
CA HIS A 142 -9.22 -17.33 -5.50
C HIS A 142 -9.34 -18.86 -5.43
N GLN A 143 -8.23 -19.58 -5.28
CA GLN A 143 -8.24 -21.05 -5.38
C GLN A 143 -8.06 -21.78 -4.04
N LEU A 144 -7.43 -21.17 -3.03
CA LEU A 144 -6.94 -21.92 -1.89
C LEU A 144 -7.59 -21.58 -0.53
N ASP A 145 -8.41 -20.52 -0.45
CA ASP A 145 -9.09 -20.08 0.81
C ASP A 145 -8.16 -20.01 2.04
N ILE A 146 -6.88 -19.63 1.83
CA ILE A 146 -5.82 -19.59 2.84
C ILE A 146 -5.47 -18.15 3.27
N ASP A 147 -6.45 -17.26 3.30
CA ASP A 147 -6.25 -15.83 3.58
C ASP A 147 -5.47 -15.59 4.88
N TYR A 148 -5.71 -16.38 5.92
CA TYR A 148 -5.08 -16.20 7.24
C TYR A 148 -3.55 -16.48 7.25
N ILE A 149 -3.05 -17.34 6.37
CA ILE A 149 -1.60 -17.60 6.23
C ILE A 149 -0.99 -16.64 5.21
N TYR A 150 -1.73 -16.35 4.17
CA TYR A 150 -1.28 -15.58 3.03
C TYR A 150 -1.00 -14.11 3.39
N GLN A 151 -1.90 -13.47 4.13
CA GLN A 151 -1.77 -12.05 4.51
C GLN A 151 -0.48 -11.74 5.28
N PRO A 152 -0.08 -12.47 6.34
CA PRO A 152 1.20 -12.24 7.01
C PRO A 152 2.41 -12.45 6.11
N ILE A 153 2.38 -13.43 5.22
CA ILE A 153 3.48 -13.69 4.27
C ILE A 153 3.65 -12.50 3.32
N MET A 154 2.57 -11.98 2.78
CA MET A 154 2.60 -10.82 1.89
C MET A 154 3.12 -9.58 2.60
N LEU A 155 2.70 -9.35 3.83
CA LEU A 155 3.21 -8.24 4.63
C LEU A 155 4.72 -8.35 4.86
N ILE A 156 5.22 -9.53 5.22
CA ILE A 156 6.65 -9.78 5.41
C ILE A 156 7.42 -9.50 4.11
N LEU A 157 6.90 -9.93 2.97
CA LEU A 157 7.51 -9.65 1.66
C LEU A 157 7.56 -8.15 1.36
N MET A 158 6.46 -7.42 1.56
CA MET A 158 6.42 -5.96 1.36
C MET A 158 7.43 -5.23 2.24
N ILE A 159 7.47 -5.56 3.52
CA ILE A 159 8.42 -4.99 4.48
C ILE A 159 9.85 -5.31 4.06
N SER A 160 10.13 -6.55 3.67
CA SER A 160 11.46 -6.99 3.24
C SER A 160 11.93 -6.22 2.01
N VAL A 161 11.08 -6.08 0.99
CA VAL A 161 11.39 -5.32 -0.23
C VAL A 161 11.65 -3.85 0.10
N PHE A 162 10.84 -3.25 0.97
CA PHE A 162 11.03 -1.87 1.40
C PHE A 162 12.40 -1.65 2.06
N PHE A 163 12.75 -2.46 3.05
CA PHE A 163 14.03 -2.31 3.76
C PHE A 163 15.24 -2.68 2.90
N LEU A 164 15.16 -3.70 2.06
CA LEU A 164 16.23 -4.07 1.14
C LEU A 164 16.57 -2.92 0.19
N ASN A 165 15.55 -2.24 -0.35
CA ASN A 165 15.79 -1.09 -1.22
C ASN A 165 16.40 0.09 -0.45
N ILE A 166 15.91 0.41 0.75
CA ILE A 166 16.50 1.47 1.58
C ILE A 166 17.96 1.14 1.93
N TYR A 167 18.24 -0.11 2.30
CA TYR A 167 19.61 -0.53 2.65
C TYR A 167 20.56 -0.44 1.45
N TYR A 168 20.12 -0.92 0.29
CA TYR A 168 20.94 -0.99 -0.92
C TYR A 168 21.25 0.36 -1.54
N TYR A 169 20.34 1.33 -1.40
CA TYR A 169 20.46 2.67 -2.01
C TYR A 169 20.67 3.79 -0.99
N LYS A 170 21.08 3.43 0.23
CA LYS A 170 21.37 4.41 1.29
C LYS A 170 22.63 5.24 1.02
N ASP A 171 23.55 4.73 0.22
CA ASP A 171 24.80 5.36 -0.20
C ASP A 171 24.63 6.02 -1.58
#